data_7d8e04c6802cac3b9240afdce2df5a86
#
_entry.id   7d8e04c6802cac3b9240afdce2df5a86
#
_cell.length_a   1.000
_cell.length_b   1.000
_cell.length_c   1.000
_cell.angle_alpha   90.00
_cell.angle_beta   90.00
_cell.angle_gamma   90.00
#
_symmetry.space_group_name_H-M   'P 1'
#
loop_
_entity.id
_entity.type
_entity.pdbx_description
1 polymer ?
#
loop_
_entity_poly.entity_id
_entity_poly.type
_entity_poly.pdbx_seq_one_letter_code
_entity_poly.pdbx_strand_id
1 'polypeptide(L)'
;MNSSLKTIMIALAAVMCVTIGSFSAERDSTATGAKLIHMVGADFKPGYVFPTHKFLRGTNQAQKRIHTTLSGSLKYGFKFSPHTQTGQMYPYAVQGIGIAYNTFFNPSELGNPLAIYVFQTSRIASITHHLSLDYEWNFGASFGWKKFDEERNPFNRVIGSKVNAYIHLGALLNWQLSSNTQLRAGIGISHYSNGNTSYPNSGLNTIGGYIGMAHFFNSDKHTPTVAGTQRHNGFEPYFNYDLIVYGATRKRGIYLESENPMLVPGAFGIAGLNFNPLYNFNPYFRAGVSLDLQYDESANIEGHLANQYLPADPKDLKFYRPPFSEQFSAGLSLRAEVVMPIFSINIGIGKNFLCKGADTNSFYQTFVLKTNITKHIFLHTGYQLYKFKEPNNLMLGLGFRFNAR
;
A
#
# COMPACT_ATOMS: atom_id res chain seq x y z
N MET A 1 -9.90 12.46 -18.31
CA MET A 1 -9.59 12.00 -16.92
C MET A 1 -10.85 11.28 -16.42
N ASN A 2 -10.78 9.93 -16.26
CA ASN A 2 -11.94 9.12 -15.87
C ASN A 2 -12.50 9.56 -14.52
N SER A 3 -13.83 9.50 -14.37
CA SER A 3 -14.55 9.89 -13.12
C SER A 3 -14.01 9.16 -11.89
N SER A 4 -13.69 7.88 -12.01
CA SER A 4 -13.09 7.06 -10.94
C SER A 4 -11.75 7.61 -10.43
N LEU A 5 -10.95 8.21 -11.30
CA LEU A 5 -9.64 8.77 -10.95
C LEU A 5 -9.79 10.06 -10.13
N LYS A 6 -10.72 10.93 -10.54
CA LYS A 6 -11.07 12.12 -9.77
C LYS A 6 -11.56 11.74 -8.38
N THR A 7 -12.40 10.71 -8.30
CA THR A 7 -12.96 10.21 -7.04
C THR A 7 -11.87 9.68 -6.10
N ILE A 8 -10.90 8.91 -6.62
CA ILE A 8 -9.78 8.40 -5.79
C ILE A 8 -8.87 9.54 -5.32
N MET A 9 -8.54 10.50 -6.18
CA MET A 9 -7.73 11.66 -5.80
C MET A 9 -8.44 12.55 -4.78
N ILE A 10 -9.74 12.80 -4.97
CA ILE A 10 -10.56 13.58 -4.04
C ILE A 10 -10.69 12.83 -2.71
N ALA A 11 -10.88 11.50 -2.73
CA ALA A 11 -10.95 10.68 -1.53
C ALA A 11 -9.63 10.69 -0.76
N LEU A 12 -8.48 10.53 -1.41
CA LEU A 12 -7.17 10.61 -0.77
C LEU A 12 -6.89 12.00 -0.18
N ALA A 13 -7.20 13.06 -0.92
CA ALA A 13 -7.06 14.43 -0.44
C ALA A 13 -8.04 14.75 0.69
N ALA A 14 -9.29 14.31 0.59
CA ALA A 14 -10.31 14.49 1.62
C ALA A 14 -9.94 13.73 2.91
N VAL A 15 -9.48 12.48 2.80
CA VAL A 15 -9.01 11.69 3.94
C VAL A 15 -7.85 12.40 4.63
N MET A 16 -6.88 12.95 3.90
CA MET A 16 -5.78 13.72 4.48
C MET A 16 -6.25 15.00 5.16
N CYS A 17 -7.15 15.76 4.56
CA CYS A 17 -7.70 16.97 5.18
C CYS A 17 -8.52 16.64 6.45
N VAL A 18 -9.30 15.56 6.42
CA VAL A 18 -10.11 15.14 7.57
C VAL A 18 -9.23 14.58 8.68
N THR A 19 -8.19 13.77 8.36
CA THR A 19 -7.27 13.25 9.38
C THR A 19 -6.47 14.35 10.06
N ILE A 20 -5.95 15.32 9.30
CA ILE A 20 -5.26 16.49 9.86
C ILE A 20 -6.22 17.29 10.76
N GLY A 21 -7.45 17.54 10.31
CA GLY A 21 -8.47 18.26 11.05
C GLY A 21 -8.91 17.55 12.34
N SER A 22 -9.11 16.24 12.27
CA SER A 22 -9.60 15.43 13.42
C SER A 22 -8.55 15.31 14.53
N PHE A 23 -7.27 15.13 14.17
CA PHE A 23 -6.18 15.09 15.15
C PHE A 23 -5.81 16.48 15.71
N SER A 24 -6.10 17.59 14.98
CA SER A 24 -5.95 18.95 15.52
C SER A 24 -7.03 19.32 16.55
N ALA A 25 -8.15 18.63 16.54
CA ALA A 25 -9.30 18.89 17.40
C ALA A 25 -9.23 18.19 18.78
N GLU A 26 -8.20 17.37 19.04
CA GLU A 26 -7.98 16.82 20.37
C GLU A 26 -7.67 17.98 21.34
N ARG A 27 -8.66 18.30 22.16
CA ARG A 27 -8.62 19.39 23.16
C ARG A 27 -7.61 19.05 24.23
N ASP A 28 -6.36 19.45 24.03
CA ASP A 28 -5.45 19.67 25.14
C ASP A 28 -5.40 21.19 25.40
N SER A 29 -6.15 21.65 26.40
CA SER A 29 -6.43 23.06 26.68
C SER A 29 -5.28 23.80 27.35
N THR A 30 -4.06 23.22 27.42
CA THR A 30 -2.93 23.77 28.16
C THR A 30 -1.66 24.02 27.33
N ALA A 31 -1.60 23.61 26.06
CA ALA A 31 -0.41 23.79 25.24
C ALA A 31 -0.43 25.12 24.49
N THR A 32 0.42 26.05 24.86
CA THR A 32 0.63 27.38 24.23
C THR A 32 1.50 27.34 22.96
N GLY A 33 1.83 26.15 22.43
CA GLY A 33 2.68 25.95 21.23
C GLY A 33 1.94 25.35 20.03
N ALA A 34 2.54 25.43 18.82
CA ALA A 34 2.01 24.79 17.64
C ALA A 34 1.92 23.26 17.84
N LYS A 35 0.73 22.66 17.56
CA LYS A 35 0.52 21.22 17.73
C LYS A 35 1.27 20.35 16.72
N LEU A 36 1.61 20.92 15.55
CA LEU A 36 2.28 20.26 14.44
C LEU A 36 3.56 21.00 14.05
N ILE A 37 4.59 20.25 13.72
CA ILE A 37 5.85 20.72 13.13
C ILE A 37 5.84 20.27 11.67
N HIS A 38 5.81 21.23 10.75
CA HIS A 38 5.69 20.98 9.32
C HIS A 38 7.06 20.73 8.68
N MET A 39 7.06 19.95 7.59
CA MET A 39 8.26 19.58 6.85
C MET A 39 8.00 19.65 5.34
N VAL A 40 8.99 20.15 4.61
CA VAL A 40 9.10 19.96 3.16
C VAL A 40 10.36 19.17 2.87
N GLY A 41 10.31 18.34 1.82
CA GLY A 41 11.45 17.53 1.43
C GLY A 41 11.49 17.31 -0.08
N ALA A 42 12.70 17.04 -0.57
CA ALA A 42 12.93 16.64 -1.95
C ALA A 42 13.89 15.45 -1.96
N ASP A 43 13.61 14.46 -2.83
CA ASP A 43 14.41 13.26 -2.96
C ASP A 43 14.74 12.95 -4.42
N PHE A 44 15.89 12.35 -4.62
CA PHE A 44 16.38 11.84 -5.88
C PHE A 44 16.73 10.36 -5.72
N LYS A 45 16.20 9.50 -6.58
CA LYS A 45 16.27 8.03 -6.45
C LYS A 45 16.68 7.40 -7.79
N PRO A 46 17.98 7.29 -8.09
CA PRO A 46 18.47 6.46 -9.18
C PRO A 46 18.32 4.98 -8.80
N GLY A 47 17.99 4.13 -9.79
CA GLY A 47 17.77 2.73 -9.46
C GLY A 47 17.84 1.78 -10.65
N TYR A 48 17.67 0.52 -10.32
CA TYR A 48 17.68 -0.62 -11.22
C TYR A 48 16.27 -1.25 -11.26
N VAL A 49 15.83 -1.62 -12.47
CA VAL A 49 14.57 -2.33 -12.73
C VAL A 49 14.85 -3.82 -12.77
N PHE A 50 14.19 -4.61 -11.93
CA PHE A 50 14.32 -6.06 -11.94
C PHE A 50 13.75 -6.67 -13.23
N PRO A 51 14.49 -7.53 -13.94
CA PRO A 51 14.07 -8.11 -15.21
C PRO A 51 13.12 -9.30 -15.03
N THR A 52 12.00 -9.06 -14.35
CA THR A 52 11.01 -10.09 -13.98
C THR A 52 10.23 -10.65 -15.16
N HIS A 53 10.19 -9.95 -16.29
CA HIS A 53 9.45 -10.35 -17.50
C HIS A 53 10.31 -10.19 -18.77
N LYS A 54 10.03 -10.99 -19.83
CA LYS A 54 10.73 -10.94 -21.13
C LYS A 54 10.74 -9.52 -21.74
N PHE A 55 9.65 -8.77 -21.60
CA PHE A 55 9.54 -7.36 -22.01
C PHE A 55 10.68 -6.50 -21.44
N LEU A 56 10.97 -6.63 -20.15
CA LEU A 56 12.03 -5.88 -19.48
C LEU A 56 13.43 -6.38 -19.88
N ARG A 57 13.53 -7.60 -20.38
CA ARG A 57 14.81 -8.22 -20.86
C ARG A 57 15.16 -7.87 -22.29
N GLY A 58 14.30 -7.14 -23.01
CA GLY A 58 14.55 -6.69 -24.37
C GLY A 58 13.54 -7.21 -25.41
N THR A 59 12.56 -8.03 -25.04
CA THR A 59 11.45 -8.39 -25.92
C THR A 59 10.43 -7.23 -25.93
N ASN A 60 10.85 -6.09 -26.50
CA ASN A 60 10.09 -4.86 -26.62
C ASN A 60 10.37 -4.20 -27.99
N GLN A 61 9.65 -3.14 -28.35
CA GLN A 61 9.80 -2.46 -29.65
C GLN A 61 11.23 -1.97 -29.88
N ALA A 62 11.87 -1.46 -28.81
CA ALA A 62 13.24 -0.93 -28.90
C ALA A 62 14.31 -2.02 -28.93
N GLN A 63 13.95 -3.30 -28.70
CA GLN A 63 14.87 -4.45 -28.55
C GLN A 63 16.00 -4.20 -27.53
N LYS A 64 15.70 -3.40 -26.49
CA LYS A 64 16.65 -2.99 -25.46
C LYS A 64 16.16 -3.38 -24.07
N ARG A 65 17.09 -3.78 -23.21
CA ARG A 65 16.78 -4.02 -21.79
C ARG A 65 16.32 -2.74 -21.11
N ILE A 66 15.27 -2.84 -20.33
CA ILE A 66 14.78 -1.77 -19.45
C ILE A 66 15.29 -2.11 -18.06
N HIS A 67 16.40 -1.50 -17.65
CA HIS A 67 17.10 -1.83 -16.41
C HIS A 67 17.40 -0.62 -15.54
N THR A 68 17.21 0.59 -16.04
CA THR A 68 17.50 1.83 -15.33
C THR A 68 16.20 2.55 -15.01
N THR A 69 16.14 3.12 -13.84
CA THR A 69 15.04 4.03 -13.41
C THR A 69 15.61 5.24 -12.70
N LEU A 70 14.90 6.34 -12.80
CA LEU A 70 15.18 7.56 -12.09
C LEU A 70 13.87 8.14 -11.55
N SER A 71 13.86 8.53 -10.28
CA SER A 71 12.72 9.19 -9.66
C SER A 71 13.16 10.47 -8.96
N GLY A 72 12.39 11.53 -9.15
CA GLY A 72 12.47 12.77 -8.38
C GLY A 72 11.18 13.00 -7.63
N SER A 73 11.23 13.32 -6.34
CA SER A 73 10.02 13.52 -5.53
C SER A 73 10.07 14.78 -4.69
N LEU A 74 8.88 15.34 -4.46
CA LEU A 74 8.63 16.42 -3.50
C LEU A 74 7.67 15.90 -2.44
N LYS A 75 7.91 16.28 -1.18
CA LYS A 75 7.15 15.84 -0.02
C LYS A 75 6.72 17.02 0.84
N TYR A 76 5.50 16.96 1.32
CA TYR A 76 5.04 17.74 2.45
C TYR A 76 4.67 16.79 3.59
N GLY A 77 5.23 17.03 4.76
CA GLY A 77 4.98 16.21 5.93
C GLY A 77 4.79 17.04 7.19
N PHE A 78 4.41 16.34 8.24
CA PHE A 78 4.35 16.90 9.58
C PHE A 78 4.68 15.82 10.63
N LYS A 79 5.15 16.26 11.77
CA LYS A 79 5.22 15.47 13.00
C LYS A 79 4.46 16.18 14.11
N PHE A 80 3.99 15.41 15.07
CA PHE A 80 3.35 15.97 16.27
C PHE A 80 4.39 16.65 17.16
N SER A 81 4.00 17.78 17.75
CA SER A 81 4.87 18.50 18.70
C SER A 81 5.16 17.62 19.93
N PRO A 82 6.41 17.65 20.47
CA PRO A 82 6.77 16.92 21.70
C PRO A 82 5.94 17.31 22.93
N HIS A 83 5.20 18.43 22.87
CA HIS A 83 4.26 18.85 23.92
C HIS A 83 2.90 18.15 23.85
N THR A 84 2.62 17.37 22.80
CA THR A 84 1.41 16.58 22.65
C THR A 84 1.65 15.14 23.08
N GLN A 85 0.61 14.44 23.55
CA GLN A 85 0.70 13.02 23.89
C GLN A 85 1.18 12.17 22.72
N THR A 86 0.62 12.40 21.51
CA THR A 86 1.06 11.70 20.30
C THR A 86 2.50 11.98 19.94
N GLY A 87 2.98 13.22 20.07
CA GLY A 87 4.38 13.58 19.81
C GLY A 87 5.36 12.98 20.80
N GLN A 88 4.96 12.83 22.08
CA GLN A 88 5.75 12.10 23.07
C GLN A 88 5.80 10.60 22.78
N MET A 89 4.69 10.03 22.36
CA MET A 89 4.58 8.61 22.00
C MET A 89 5.35 8.27 20.71
N TYR A 90 5.34 9.17 19.72
CA TYR A 90 5.98 8.96 18.42
C TYR A 90 6.92 10.13 18.04
N PRO A 91 8.00 10.37 18.78
CA PRO A 91 8.80 11.60 18.68
C PRO A 91 9.54 11.78 17.35
N TYR A 92 9.72 10.69 16.61
CA TYR A 92 10.47 10.68 15.36
C TYR A 92 9.60 10.41 14.12
N ALA A 93 8.30 10.14 14.31
CA ALA A 93 7.41 9.84 13.20
C ALA A 93 7.05 11.12 12.44
N VAL A 94 7.37 11.16 11.16
CA VAL A 94 6.94 12.18 10.20
C VAL A 94 6.05 11.50 9.17
N GLN A 95 4.87 12.02 8.96
CA GLN A 95 3.91 11.51 8.00
C GLN A 95 3.42 12.63 7.08
N GLY A 96 2.98 12.29 5.89
CA GLY A 96 2.53 13.30 4.93
C GLY A 96 2.16 12.74 3.57
N ILE A 97 2.22 13.65 2.59
CA ILE A 97 1.96 13.35 1.18
C ILE A 97 3.19 13.67 0.34
N GLY A 98 3.32 12.97 -0.76
CA GLY A 98 4.37 13.23 -1.73
C GLY A 98 3.91 13.04 -3.16
N ILE A 99 4.64 13.67 -4.05
CA ILE A 99 4.52 13.43 -5.48
C ILE A 99 5.87 13.01 -6.03
N ALA A 100 5.91 12.01 -6.93
CA ALA A 100 7.14 11.54 -7.55
C ALA A 100 6.96 11.38 -9.06
N TYR A 101 7.87 11.99 -9.81
CA TYR A 101 8.01 11.74 -11.24
C TYR A 101 9.01 10.61 -11.45
N ASN A 102 8.61 9.62 -12.25
CA ASN A 102 9.42 8.43 -12.48
C ASN A 102 9.67 8.25 -13.97
N THR A 103 10.89 7.90 -14.34
CA THR A 103 11.24 7.49 -15.71
C THR A 103 11.96 6.15 -15.70
N PHE A 104 11.68 5.34 -16.71
CA PHE A 104 12.30 4.05 -16.96
C PHE A 104 13.10 4.09 -18.27
N PHE A 105 13.32 5.28 -18.82
CA PHE A 105 13.99 5.55 -20.09
C PHE A 105 13.38 4.80 -21.28
N ASN A 106 12.10 4.43 -21.16
CA ASN A 106 11.26 3.86 -22.22
C ASN A 106 9.88 4.53 -22.25
N PRO A 107 9.80 5.82 -22.64
CA PRO A 107 8.55 6.56 -22.61
C PRO A 107 7.53 6.10 -23.65
N SER A 108 7.97 5.41 -24.71
CA SER A 108 7.08 4.90 -25.77
C SER A 108 6.22 3.73 -25.30
N GLU A 109 6.76 2.83 -24.47
CA GLU A 109 6.07 1.60 -24.05
C GLU A 109 5.69 1.57 -22.57
N LEU A 110 6.44 2.25 -21.67
CA LEU A 110 6.10 2.37 -20.24
C LEU A 110 5.50 3.72 -19.86
N GLY A 111 5.87 4.78 -20.58
CA GLY A 111 5.57 6.15 -20.19
C GLY A 111 6.52 6.66 -19.10
N ASN A 112 6.20 7.85 -18.58
CA ASN A 112 6.88 8.46 -17.43
C ASN A 112 5.82 8.75 -16.36
N PRO A 113 5.55 7.80 -15.46
CA PRO A 113 4.44 7.94 -14.53
C PRO A 113 4.74 8.94 -13.40
N LEU A 114 3.69 9.68 -13.02
CA LEU A 114 3.63 10.50 -11.82
C LEU A 114 2.95 9.68 -10.72
N ALA A 115 3.57 9.55 -9.56
CA ALA A 115 2.97 8.95 -8.38
C ALA A 115 2.52 10.02 -7.39
N ILE A 116 1.35 9.82 -6.78
CA ILE A 116 0.85 10.58 -5.63
C ILE A 116 0.68 9.58 -4.51
N TYR A 117 1.27 9.86 -3.33
CA TYR A 117 1.35 8.89 -2.26
C TYR A 117 1.29 9.54 -0.88
N VAL A 118 0.85 8.75 0.11
CA VAL A 118 1.08 9.02 1.52
C VAL A 118 2.40 8.37 1.92
N PHE A 119 3.09 8.96 2.87
CA PHE A 119 4.33 8.41 3.39
C PHE A 119 4.42 8.52 4.90
N GLN A 120 5.27 7.70 5.46
CA GLN A 120 5.79 7.87 6.80
C GLN A 120 7.26 7.51 6.85
N THR A 121 8.01 8.31 7.58
CA THR A 121 9.39 8.01 7.99
C THR A 121 9.48 8.08 9.50
N SER A 122 10.27 7.19 10.09
CA SER A 122 10.57 7.23 11.51
C SER A 122 11.90 6.58 11.80
N ARG A 123 12.47 6.91 12.97
CA ARG A 123 13.75 6.40 13.42
C ARG A 123 13.65 4.95 13.87
N ILE A 124 14.60 4.13 13.40
CA ILE A 124 14.81 2.76 13.88
C ILE A 124 15.84 2.81 15.03
N ALA A 125 16.96 3.53 14.82
CA ALA A 125 18.05 3.61 15.79
C ALA A 125 18.82 4.92 15.66
N SER A 126 19.32 5.43 16.77
CA SER A 126 20.30 6.54 16.81
C SER A 126 21.70 5.94 16.74
N ILE A 127 22.49 6.35 15.75
CA ILE A 127 23.89 5.92 15.60
C ILE A 127 24.80 6.89 16.34
N THR A 128 24.56 8.20 16.14
CA THR A 128 25.22 9.29 16.88
C THR A 128 24.19 10.37 17.24
N HIS A 129 24.61 11.46 17.86
CA HIS A 129 23.73 12.61 18.13
C HIS A 129 23.17 13.26 16.87
N HIS A 130 23.87 13.15 15.74
CA HIS A 130 23.48 13.77 14.47
C HIS A 130 23.11 12.77 13.38
N LEU A 131 23.33 11.47 13.59
CA LEU A 131 23.12 10.43 12.60
C LEU A 131 22.19 9.36 13.15
N SER A 132 21.12 9.05 12.39
CA SER A 132 20.19 7.97 12.69
C SER A 132 19.96 7.05 11.50
N LEU A 133 19.54 5.83 11.79
CA LEU A 133 18.98 4.89 10.85
C LEU A 133 17.45 5.03 10.92
N ASP A 134 16.84 5.39 9.80
CA ASP A 134 15.40 5.61 9.69
C ASP A 134 14.82 4.66 8.65
N TYR A 135 13.53 4.32 8.75
CA TYR A 135 12.77 3.69 7.67
C TYR A 135 11.86 4.72 7.00
N GLU A 136 11.51 4.45 5.76
CA GLU A 136 10.45 5.16 5.05
C GLU A 136 9.60 4.16 4.27
N TRP A 137 8.30 4.32 4.34
CA TRP A 137 7.38 3.66 3.42
C TRP A 137 6.49 4.69 2.73
N ASN A 138 6.17 4.42 1.45
CA ASN A 138 5.23 5.19 0.66
C ASN A 138 4.16 4.26 0.11
N PHE A 139 2.93 4.72 0.10
CA PHE A 139 1.80 4.01 -0.48
C PHE A 139 0.90 4.99 -1.23
N GLY A 140 0.57 4.68 -2.49
CA GLY A 140 -0.25 5.55 -3.29
C GLY A 140 -0.60 5.00 -4.67
N ALA A 141 -0.90 5.90 -5.59
CA ALA A 141 -1.24 5.57 -6.96
C ALA A 141 -0.34 6.33 -7.95
N SER A 142 0.01 5.67 -9.04
CA SER A 142 0.81 6.22 -10.13
C SER A 142 0.02 6.26 -11.43
N PHE A 143 0.23 7.32 -12.22
CA PHE A 143 -0.56 7.72 -13.39
C PHE A 143 0.35 8.05 -14.55
N GLY A 144 -0.15 7.97 -15.78
CA GLY A 144 0.64 8.32 -16.97
C GLY A 144 1.37 7.13 -17.59
N TRP A 145 1.02 5.91 -17.17
CA TRP A 145 1.52 4.69 -17.76
C TRP A 145 1.02 4.47 -19.19
N LYS A 146 1.90 3.96 -20.05
CA LYS A 146 1.54 3.36 -21.33
C LYS A 146 1.18 1.90 -21.06
N LYS A 147 -0.12 1.60 -20.97
CA LYS A 147 -0.57 0.24 -20.70
C LYS A 147 -0.41 -0.69 -21.90
N PHE A 148 -0.48 -1.98 -21.66
CA PHE A 148 -0.66 -2.99 -22.72
C PHE A 148 -1.82 -2.62 -23.65
N ASP A 149 -1.58 -2.83 -24.95
CA ASP A 149 -2.56 -2.68 -26.01
C ASP A 149 -2.14 -3.64 -27.14
N GLU A 150 -3.07 -4.45 -27.64
CA GLU A 150 -2.77 -5.51 -28.60
C GLU A 150 -2.18 -4.97 -29.90
N GLU A 151 -2.60 -3.77 -30.35
CA GLU A 151 -2.14 -3.16 -31.59
C GLU A 151 -0.94 -2.21 -31.38
N ARG A 152 -0.99 -1.38 -30.33
CA ARG A 152 -0.08 -0.25 -30.14
C ARG A 152 1.05 -0.53 -29.18
N ASN A 153 0.87 -1.47 -28.24
CA ASN A 153 1.85 -1.80 -27.21
C ASN A 153 1.80 -3.29 -26.82
N PRO A 154 1.91 -4.23 -27.79
CA PRO A 154 1.67 -5.65 -27.58
C PRO A 154 2.71 -6.35 -26.71
N PHE A 155 3.92 -5.79 -26.61
CA PHE A 155 5.02 -6.36 -25.83
C PHE A 155 4.94 -6.06 -24.34
N ASN A 156 4.23 -4.98 -23.94
CA ASN A 156 4.14 -4.58 -22.54
C ASN A 156 3.21 -5.49 -21.73
N ARG A 157 3.72 -6.61 -21.27
CA ARG A 157 3.00 -7.54 -20.39
C ARG A 157 3.14 -7.21 -18.90
N VAL A 158 3.79 -6.07 -18.57
CA VAL A 158 4.09 -5.66 -17.20
C VAL A 158 3.00 -4.75 -16.65
N ILE A 159 2.51 -3.82 -17.47
CA ILE A 159 1.56 -2.78 -17.09
C ILE A 159 0.27 -2.89 -17.92
N GLY A 160 -0.81 -3.32 -17.30
CA GLY A 160 -2.12 -3.49 -17.95
C GLY A 160 -3.11 -2.35 -17.71
N SER A 161 -2.77 -1.35 -16.91
CA SER A 161 -3.65 -0.23 -16.60
C SER A 161 -2.95 1.13 -16.65
N LYS A 162 -3.73 2.20 -16.85
CA LYS A 162 -3.23 3.59 -16.80
C LYS A 162 -2.94 4.07 -15.38
N VAL A 163 -3.50 3.39 -14.39
CA VAL A 163 -3.34 3.67 -12.96
C VAL A 163 -2.84 2.41 -12.29
N ASN A 164 -1.75 2.53 -11.53
CA ASN A 164 -1.17 1.43 -10.78
C ASN A 164 -0.90 1.88 -9.35
N ALA A 165 -0.97 0.96 -8.39
CA ALA A 165 -0.46 1.18 -7.05
C ALA A 165 1.03 1.52 -7.13
N TYR A 166 1.47 2.38 -6.23
CA TYR A 166 2.86 2.72 -5.96
C TYR A 166 3.16 2.38 -4.50
N ILE A 167 4.08 1.46 -4.29
CA ILE A 167 4.53 1.04 -2.97
C ILE A 167 6.03 1.22 -2.93
N HIS A 168 6.56 1.83 -1.86
CA HIS A 168 7.99 2.00 -1.65
C HIS A 168 8.33 1.67 -0.20
N LEU A 169 9.47 1.02 -0.01
CA LEU A 169 10.07 0.76 1.30
C LEU A 169 11.56 1.07 1.22
N GLY A 170 12.05 1.89 2.14
CA GLY A 170 13.44 2.32 2.21
C GLY A 170 14.02 2.28 3.62
N ALA A 171 15.33 2.09 3.68
CA ALA A 171 16.16 2.27 4.86
C ALA A 171 17.14 3.41 4.60
N LEU A 172 17.18 4.39 5.49
CA LEU A 172 17.82 5.67 5.29
C LEU A 172 18.76 5.98 6.45
N LEU A 173 19.95 6.43 6.14
CA LEU A 173 20.79 7.20 7.05
C LEU A 173 20.33 8.65 7.00
N ASN A 174 19.96 9.19 8.12
CA ASN A 174 19.45 10.54 8.27
C ASN A 174 20.43 11.36 9.10
N TRP A 175 21.06 12.34 8.47
CA TRP A 175 22.05 13.23 9.08
C TRP A 175 21.45 14.59 9.37
N GLN A 176 21.42 14.99 10.65
CA GLN A 176 20.99 16.30 11.12
C GLN A 176 22.07 17.33 10.83
N LEU A 177 21.89 18.14 9.78
CA LEU A 177 22.84 19.21 9.39
C LEU A 177 22.68 20.45 10.26
N SER A 178 21.44 20.77 10.64
CA SER A 178 21.12 21.89 11.54
C SER A 178 19.88 21.55 12.37
N SER A 179 19.42 22.43 13.24
CA SER A 179 18.17 22.22 14.02
C SER A 179 16.97 21.90 13.14
N ASN A 180 16.93 22.40 11.90
CA ASN A 180 15.77 22.35 11.03
C ASN A 180 16.00 21.56 9.73
N THR A 181 17.25 21.19 9.41
CA THR A 181 17.58 20.59 8.11
C THR A 181 18.26 19.24 8.28
N GLN A 182 17.79 18.26 7.52
CA GLN A 182 18.29 16.90 7.48
C GLN A 182 18.70 16.52 6.07
N LEU A 183 19.86 15.88 5.93
CA LEU A 183 20.30 15.18 4.74
C LEU A 183 20.00 13.69 4.91
N ARG A 184 19.50 13.05 3.86
CA ARG A 184 19.10 11.65 3.87
C ARG A 184 19.80 10.90 2.74
N ALA A 185 20.33 9.74 3.03
CA ALA A 185 20.89 8.84 2.02
C ALA A 185 20.56 7.39 2.40
N GLY A 186 20.28 6.55 1.42
CA GLY A 186 19.96 5.16 1.70
C GLY A 186 19.63 4.35 0.46
N ILE A 187 18.92 3.26 0.69
CA ILE A 187 18.45 2.35 -0.35
C ILE A 187 16.96 2.08 -0.17
N GLY A 188 16.29 1.74 -1.26
CA GLY A 188 14.88 1.40 -1.22
C GLY A 188 14.44 0.57 -2.40
N ILE A 189 13.32 -0.12 -2.21
CA ILE A 189 12.64 -0.90 -3.23
C ILE A 189 11.29 -0.25 -3.54
N SER A 190 10.88 -0.32 -4.81
CA SER A 190 9.55 0.13 -5.21
C SER A 190 8.84 -0.91 -6.06
N HIS A 191 7.53 -0.95 -5.94
CA HIS A 191 6.64 -1.84 -6.67
C HIS A 191 5.50 -1.05 -7.32
N TYR A 192 5.20 -1.41 -8.59
CA TYR A 192 4.09 -0.86 -9.35
C TYR A 192 3.24 -1.99 -9.90
N SER A 193 1.95 -2.00 -9.60
CA SER A 193 0.99 -2.97 -10.12
C SER A 193 -0.44 -2.47 -10.00
N ASN A 194 -1.36 -3.08 -10.72
CA ASN A 194 -2.78 -2.73 -10.64
C ASN A 194 -3.60 -3.64 -9.72
N GLY A 195 -2.95 -4.56 -9.00
CA GLY A 195 -3.64 -5.47 -8.08
C GLY A 195 -4.67 -6.39 -8.78
N ASN A 196 -4.39 -6.84 -9.99
CA ASN A 196 -5.25 -7.70 -10.82
C ASN A 196 -6.60 -7.09 -11.24
N THR A 197 -6.76 -5.78 -11.13
CA THR A 197 -7.94 -5.08 -11.67
C THR A 197 -7.94 -5.02 -13.20
N SER A 198 -6.78 -5.22 -13.82
CA SER A 198 -6.60 -5.28 -15.27
C SER A 198 -5.45 -6.21 -15.62
N TYR A 199 -5.50 -6.81 -16.82
CA TYR A 199 -4.46 -7.71 -17.32
C TYR A 199 -3.80 -7.12 -18.58
N PRO A 200 -2.52 -7.43 -18.86
CA PRO A 200 -1.56 -8.16 -18.02
C PRO A 200 -1.09 -7.35 -16.80
N ASN A 201 -0.61 -8.02 -15.76
CA ASN A 201 -0.14 -7.38 -14.53
C ASN A 201 1.05 -8.13 -13.91
N SER A 202 2.14 -8.32 -14.66
CA SER A 202 3.36 -8.89 -14.08
C SER A 202 4.02 -7.97 -13.05
N GLY A 203 3.61 -6.69 -13.03
CA GLY A 203 4.14 -5.67 -12.14
C GLY A 203 5.56 -5.25 -12.47
N LEU A 204 6.00 -4.11 -11.95
CA LEU A 204 7.33 -3.57 -12.13
C LEU A 204 7.97 -3.33 -10.78
N ASN A 205 9.14 -3.92 -10.55
CA ASN A 205 9.89 -3.82 -9.31
C ASN A 205 11.21 -3.10 -9.55
N THR A 206 11.60 -2.23 -8.63
CA THR A 206 12.87 -1.50 -8.69
C THR A 206 13.59 -1.55 -7.35
N ILE A 207 14.92 -1.44 -7.40
CA ILE A 207 15.77 -1.16 -6.24
C ILE A 207 16.65 0.03 -6.59
N GLY A 208 16.93 0.91 -5.64
CA GLY A 208 17.76 2.07 -5.95
C GLY A 208 18.36 2.75 -4.74
N GLY A 209 19.29 3.63 -5.03
CA GLY A 209 19.82 4.58 -4.08
C GLY A 209 18.78 5.66 -3.78
N TYR A 210 18.99 6.35 -2.68
CA TYR A 210 18.15 7.43 -2.19
C TYR A 210 19.06 8.54 -1.69
N ILE A 211 18.87 9.75 -2.18
CA ILE A 211 19.48 10.95 -1.66
C ILE A 211 18.38 12.00 -1.55
N GLY A 212 18.27 12.64 -0.40
CA GLY A 212 17.22 13.64 -0.16
C GLY A 212 17.57 14.61 0.94
N MET A 213 16.79 15.68 0.98
CA MET A 213 16.87 16.71 2.01
C MET A 213 15.48 17.01 2.53
N ALA A 214 15.37 17.25 3.83
CA ALA A 214 14.16 17.70 4.50
C ALA A 214 14.40 18.92 5.34
N HIS A 215 13.47 19.87 5.31
CA HIS A 215 13.50 21.09 6.12
C HIS A 215 12.23 21.18 6.95
N PHE A 216 12.40 21.40 8.26
CA PHE A 216 11.32 21.53 9.23
C PHE A 216 11.08 22.99 9.56
N PHE A 217 9.83 23.39 9.61
CA PHE A 217 9.40 24.73 10.00
C PHE A 217 8.91 24.70 11.46
N ASN A 218 9.14 25.80 12.19
CA ASN A 218 8.67 25.94 13.56
C ASN A 218 9.14 24.82 14.50
N SER A 219 10.33 24.26 14.25
CA SER A 219 10.96 23.40 15.22
C SER A 219 11.52 24.28 16.34
N ASP A 220 10.89 24.24 17.51
CA ASP A 220 11.45 24.87 18.69
C ASP A 220 12.88 24.37 18.87
N LYS A 221 13.81 25.28 19.22
CA LYS A 221 15.26 25.02 19.39
C LYS A 221 15.57 23.95 20.43
N HIS A 222 14.55 23.45 21.12
CA HIS A 222 14.58 22.39 22.10
C HIS A 222 13.91 21.12 21.58
N THR A 223 14.45 20.52 20.51
CA THR A 223 14.18 19.09 20.31
C THR A 223 14.87 18.37 21.47
N PRO A 224 14.17 17.58 22.29
CA PRO A 224 14.82 16.84 23.34
C PRO A 224 15.90 15.95 22.72
N THR A 225 17.16 16.29 22.98
CA THR A 225 18.27 15.42 22.68
C THR A 225 18.10 14.22 23.60
N VAL A 226 17.86 13.06 23.00
CA VAL A 226 17.80 11.79 23.74
C VAL A 226 16.75 11.77 24.85
N ALA A 227 15.52 11.66 24.51
CA ALA A 227 14.64 10.91 25.39
C ALA A 227 15.18 9.47 25.42
N GLY A 228 15.93 9.12 26.46
CA GLY A 228 16.08 7.73 26.84
C GLY A 228 14.68 7.11 26.76
N THR A 229 14.59 5.85 26.38
CA THR A 229 13.36 5.06 26.35
C THR A 229 12.46 5.45 27.52
N GLN A 230 11.57 6.44 27.31
CA GLN A 230 10.54 6.72 28.29
C GLN A 230 9.70 5.43 28.29
N ARG A 231 9.91 4.64 29.35
CA ARG A 231 8.95 3.61 29.69
C ARG A 231 7.61 4.33 29.72
N HIS A 232 6.68 3.92 28.83
CA HIS A 232 5.30 4.37 28.89
C HIS A 232 4.70 3.87 30.20
N ASN A 233 5.06 4.53 31.30
CA ASN A 233 4.49 4.29 32.61
C ASN A 233 3.04 4.74 32.52
N GLY A 234 2.11 3.77 32.32
CA GLY A 234 0.68 4.03 32.28
C GLY A 234 -0.07 3.42 31.10
N PHE A 235 0.60 2.75 30.13
CA PHE A 235 -0.16 2.00 29.11
C PHE A 235 -0.70 0.71 29.73
N GLU A 236 -2.01 0.59 29.77
CA GLU A 236 -2.69 -0.64 30.17
C GLU A 236 -3.06 -1.41 28.89
N PRO A 237 -2.59 -2.67 28.74
CA PRO A 237 -2.98 -3.52 27.62
C PRO A 237 -4.50 -3.72 27.58
N TYR A 238 -5.08 -3.71 26.39
CA TYR A 238 -6.53 -3.86 26.20
C TYR A 238 -6.89 -4.50 24.86
N PHE A 239 -8.11 -5.02 24.75
CA PHE A 239 -8.67 -5.47 23.49
C PHE A 239 -9.39 -4.33 22.77
N ASN A 240 -9.17 -4.22 21.46
CA ASN A 240 -10.05 -3.53 20.54
C ASN A 240 -10.61 -4.51 19.51
N TYR A 241 -11.71 -4.12 18.89
CA TYR A 241 -12.39 -4.94 17.89
C TYR A 241 -12.59 -4.10 16.64
N ASP A 242 -12.00 -4.54 15.51
CA ASP A 242 -12.16 -3.86 14.24
C ASP A 242 -13.17 -4.64 13.38
N LEU A 243 -14.25 -3.97 12.95
CA LEU A 243 -15.19 -4.48 11.94
C LEU A 243 -14.90 -3.76 10.63
N ILE A 244 -14.61 -4.53 9.57
CA ILE A 244 -14.15 -4.00 8.29
C ILE A 244 -15.04 -4.53 7.19
N VAL A 245 -15.54 -3.62 6.33
CA VAL A 245 -16.22 -3.97 5.08
C VAL A 245 -15.37 -3.46 3.93
N TYR A 246 -15.12 -4.33 2.95
CA TYR A 246 -14.32 -4.00 1.78
C TYR A 246 -14.92 -4.55 0.50
N GLY A 247 -14.51 -3.97 -0.62
CA GLY A 247 -14.87 -4.44 -1.94
C GLY A 247 -13.79 -4.16 -2.97
N ALA A 248 -13.87 -4.86 -4.10
CA ALA A 248 -13.00 -4.66 -5.24
C ALA A 248 -13.65 -5.23 -6.51
N THR A 249 -13.01 -4.98 -7.64
CA THR A 249 -13.27 -5.71 -8.89
C THR A 249 -11.96 -6.30 -9.40
N ARG A 250 -12.02 -7.46 -10.04
CA ARG A 250 -10.86 -8.06 -10.67
C ARG A 250 -11.16 -8.64 -12.06
N LYS A 251 -10.11 -8.81 -12.84
CA LYS A 251 -10.09 -9.65 -14.05
C LYS A 251 -9.61 -11.04 -13.69
N ARG A 252 -10.19 -12.06 -14.30
CA ARG A 252 -9.77 -13.45 -14.11
C ARG A 252 -9.07 -13.96 -15.36
N GLY A 253 -7.88 -14.57 -15.20
CA GLY A 253 -7.21 -15.33 -16.23
C GLY A 253 -7.30 -16.81 -15.92
N ILE A 254 -7.46 -17.64 -16.95
CA ILE A 254 -7.44 -19.10 -16.88
C ILE A 254 -6.12 -19.56 -17.50
N TYR A 255 -5.35 -20.35 -16.76
CA TYR A 255 -4.07 -20.92 -17.19
C TYR A 255 -4.30 -22.33 -17.70
N LEU A 256 -4.28 -22.50 -19.02
CA LEU A 256 -4.38 -23.79 -19.67
C LEU A 256 -3.10 -23.98 -20.47
N GLU A 257 -2.25 -24.92 -20.08
CA GLU A 257 -1.03 -25.36 -20.74
C GLU A 257 -0.10 -24.28 -21.37
N SER A 258 -0.51 -23.01 -21.40
CA SER A 258 0.26 -21.89 -21.93
C SER A 258 0.77 -20.96 -20.84
N GLU A 259 1.94 -20.33 -21.06
CA GLU A 259 2.51 -19.30 -20.15
C GLU A 259 1.60 -18.06 -20.00
N ASN A 260 0.68 -17.83 -20.96
CA ASN A 260 -0.22 -16.68 -20.96
C ASN A 260 -1.64 -17.13 -20.62
N PRO A 261 -2.27 -16.58 -19.58
CA PRO A 261 -3.65 -16.91 -19.27
C PRO A 261 -4.60 -16.35 -20.33
N MET A 262 -5.61 -17.11 -20.65
CA MET A 262 -6.78 -16.62 -21.38
C MET A 262 -7.68 -15.84 -20.44
N LEU A 263 -8.06 -14.61 -20.79
CA LEU A 263 -8.91 -13.77 -19.96
C LEU A 263 -10.37 -14.21 -20.07
N VAL A 264 -11.00 -14.40 -18.94
CA VAL A 264 -12.46 -14.56 -18.88
C VAL A 264 -13.11 -13.21 -19.17
N PRO A 265 -14.09 -13.15 -20.10
CA PRO A 265 -14.79 -11.91 -20.42
C PRO A 265 -15.45 -11.29 -19.18
N GLY A 266 -15.37 -9.96 -19.04
CA GLY A 266 -16.00 -9.24 -17.96
C GLY A 266 -15.03 -8.80 -16.84
N ALA A 267 -15.62 -8.29 -15.78
CA ALA A 267 -14.98 -7.97 -14.52
C ALA A 267 -15.86 -8.52 -13.40
N PHE A 268 -15.23 -9.07 -12.37
CA PHE A 268 -15.89 -9.80 -11.30
C PHE A 268 -15.82 -9.01 -10.00
N GLY A 269 -16.96 -8.92 -9.31
CA GLY A 269 -17.08 -8.26 -8.03
C GLY A 269 -16.53 -9.12 -6.90
N ILE A 270 -15.91 -8.45 -5.92
CA ILE A 270 -15.47 -9.04 -4.65
C ILE A 270 -16.03 -8.17 -3.54
N ALA A 271 -16.59 -8.81 -2.52
CA ALA A 271 -17.01 -8.17 -1.30
C ALA A 271 -16.56 -9.00 -0.09
N GLY A 272 -16.17 -8.33 0.98
CA GLY A 272 -15.74 -9.04 2.18
C GLY A 272 -16.02 -8.27 3.46
N LEU A 273 -16.01 -9.04 4.55
CA LEU A 273 -16.19 -8.55 5.90
C LEU A 273 -15.17 -9.24 6.81
N ASN A 274 -14.42 -8.44 7.58
CA ASN A 274 -13.48 -8.96 8.56
C ASN A 274 -13.87 -8.46 9.95
N PHE A 275 -13.83 -9.35 10.93
CA PHE A 275 -13.99 -9.03 12.33
C PHE A 275 -12.69 -9.40 13.07
N ASN A 276 -11.98 -8.39 13.58
CA ASN A 276 -10.65 -8.53 14.15
C ASN A 276 -10.63 -8.16 15.64
N PRO A 277 -10.76 -9.10 16.58
CA PRO A 277 -10.34 -8.91 17.95
C PRO A 277 -8.82 -8.83 18.04
N LEU A 278 -8.30 -7.68 18.45
CA LEU A 278 -6.86 -7.39 18.55
C LEU A 278 -6.51 -6.97 19.97
N TYR A 279 -5.47 -7.60 20.53
CA TYR A 279 -4.90 -7.23 21.81
C TYR A 279 -3.75 -6.25 21.62
N ASN A 280 -3.85 -5.09 22.24
CA ASN A 280 -2.85 -4.04 22.25
C ASN A 280 -1.84 -4.33 23.35
N PHE A 281 -0.67 -4.82 23.00
CA PHE A 281 0.42 -5.13 23.94
C PHE A 281 1.11 -3.86 24.44
N ASN A 282 1.21 -2.88 23.56
CA ASN A 282 1.82 -1.58 23.80
C ASN A 282 1.27 -0.58 22.75
N PRO A 283 1.64 0.72 22.80
CA PRO A 283 1.16 1.73 21.85
C PRO A 283 1.53 1.47 20.39
N TYR A 284 2.55 0.63 20.13
CA TYR A 284 3.14 0.43 18.79
C TYR A 284 2.76 -0.89 18.14
N PHE A 285 2.27 -1.85 18.93
CA PHE A 285 2.03 -3.20 18.44
C PHE A 285 0.77 -3.82 19.04
N ARG A 286 -0.02 -4.41 18.16
CA ARG A 286 -1.16 -5.24 18.53
C ARG A 286 -1.23 -6.49 17.65
N ALA A 287 -1.76 -7.56 18.19
CA ALA A 287 -1.98 -8.79 17.46
C ALA A 287 -3.26 -9.49 17.94
N GLY A 288 -3.74 -10.40 17.13
CA GLY A 288 -4.95 -11.15 17.43
C GLY A 288 -5.36 -12.05 16.28
N VAL A 289 -6.65 -12.27 16.16
CA VAL A 289 -7.24 -13.12 15.15
C VAL A 289 -8.25 -12.33 14.31
N SER A 290 -8.67 -12.89 13.19
CA SER A 290 -9.74 -12.34 12.37
C SER A 290 -10.64 -13.45 11.86
N LEU A 291 -11.95 -13.23 11.93
CA LEU A 291 -12.93 -13.96 11.14
C LEU A 291 -13.08 -13.20 9.81
N ASP A 292 -12.77 -13.87 8.71
CA ASP A 292 -12.71 -13.29 7.37
C ASP A 292 -13.81 -13.93 6.49
N LEU A 293 -14.78 -13.14 6.06
CA LEU A 293 -15.83 -13.56 5.13
C LEU A 293 -15.57 -12.91 3.78
N GLN A 294 -15.63 -13.67 2.69
CA GLN A 294 -15.44 -13.15 1.34
C GLN A 294 -16.40 -13.80 0.36
N TYR A 295 -17.01 -12.97 -0.45
CA TYR A 295 -17.69 -13.33 -1.69
C TYR A 295 -16.84 -12.92 -2.88
N ASP A 296 -16.55 -13.84 -3.80
CA ASP A 296 -15.78 -13.61 -5.02
C ASP A 296 -16.54 -14.18 -6.20
N GLU A 297 -17.06 -13.31 -7.03
CA GLU A 297 -17.89 -13.66 -8.19
C GLU A 297 -17.16 -14.56 -9.20
N SER A 298 -15.83 -14.54 -9.23
CA SER A 298 -14.99 -15.33 -10.14
C SER A 298 -14.39 -16.59 -9.53
N ALA A 299 -14.70 -16.89 -8.27
CA ALA A 299 -14.16 -18.10 -7.64
C ALA A 299 -14.64 -19.35 -8.36
N ASN A 300 -13.72 -20.30 -8.61
CA ASN A 300 -13.95 -21.58 -9.26
C ASN A 300 -14.51 -21.53 -10.70
N ILE A 301 -14.39 -20.38 -11.39
CA ILE A 301 -14.93 -20.18 -12.73
C ILE A 301 -14.34 -21.15 -13.76
N GLU A 302 -13.11 -21.67 -13.53
CA GLU A 302 -12.48 -22.65 -14.41
C GLU A 302 -13.26 -23.95 -14.52
N GLY A 303 -13.93 -24.38 -13.44
CA GLY A 303 -14.81 -25.56 -13.43
C GLY A 303 -16.16 -25.34 -14.11
N HIS A 304 -16.47 -24.12 -14.54
CA HIS A 304 -17.78 -23.73 -15.08
C HIS A 304 -17.69 -23.22 -16.52
N LEU A 305 -16.64 -23.60 -17.27
CA LEU A 305 -16.52 -23.28 -18.68
C LEU A 305 -17.57 -24.04 -19.50
N ALA A 306 -18.24 -23.31 -20.39
CA ALA A 306 -19.27 -23.89 -21.28
C ALA A 306 -18.68 -24.42 -22.60
N ASN A 307 -17.48 -24.00 -22.96
CA ASN A 307 -16.81 -24.42 -24.18
C ASN A 307 -16.16 -25.80 -23.99
N GLN A 308 -16.39 -26.73 -24.89
CA GLN A 308 -15.66 -28.02 -24.92
C GLN A 308 -14.17 -27.84 -25.28
N TYR A 309 -13.88 -26.87 -26.12
CA TYR A 309 -12.55 -26.47 -26.55
C TYR A 309 -12.38 -24.98 -26.34
N LEU A 310 -11.13 -24.55 -26.06
CA LEU A 310 -10.85 -23.15 -25.90
C LEU A 310 -11.04 -22.42 -27.24
N PRO A 311 -11.75 -21.28 -27.25
CA PRO A 311 -11.85 -20.46 -28.43
C PRO A 311 -10.51 -19.76 -28.72
N ALA A 312 -10.27 -19.42 -29.99
CA ALA A 312 -9.08 -18.64 -30.38
C ALA A 312 -9.16 -17.19 -29.86
N ASP A 313 -10.35 -16.56 -29.84
CA ASP A 313 -10.57 -15.24 -29.25
C ASP A 313 -11.10 -15.38 -27.81
N PRO A 314 -10.45 -14.76 -26.83
CA PRO A 314 -10.95 -14.74 -25.45
C PRO A 314 -12.39 -14.22 -25.29
N LYS A 315 -12.87 -13.39 -26.22
CA LYS A 315 -14.25 -12.87 -26.20
C LYS A 315 -15.31 -13.95 -26.43
N ASP A 316 -14.91 -15.03 -27.09
CA ASP A 316 -15.82 -16.16 -27.39
C ASP A 316 -15.86 -17.20 -26.26
N LEU A 317 -15.07 -16.98 -25.19
CA LEU A 317 -15.09 -17.84 -24.02
C LEU A 317 -16.42 -17.70 -23.28
N LYS A 318 -17.14 -18.81 -23.19
CA LYS A 318 -18.44 -18.90 -22.50
C LYS A 318 -18.26 -19.63 -21.18
N PHE A 319 -18.96 -19.21 -20.17
CA PHE A 319 -18.95 -19.81 -18.84
C PHE A 319 -20.31 -19.68 -18.16
N TYR A 320 -20.60 -20.59 -17.26
CA TYR A 320 -21.71 -20.50 -16.32
C TYR A 320 -21.26 -19.83 -15.04
N ARG A 321 -22.15 -19.08 -14.42
CA ARG A 321 -21.86 -18.48 -13.12
C ARG A 321 -21.75 -19.60 -12.07
N PRO A 322 -20.63 -19.70 -11.32
CA PRO A 322 -20.52 -20.65 -10.24
C PRO A 322 -21.61 -20.44 -9.18
N PRO A 323 -22.08 -21.49 -8.50
CA PRO A 323 -23.10 -21.34 -7.46
C PRO A 323 -22.53 -20.55 -6.26
N PHE A 324 -23.39 -19.87 -5.51
CA PHE A 324 -23.00 -19.05 -4.37
C PHE A 324 -22.09 -19.80 -3.37
N SER A 325 -22.37 -21.09 -3.14
CA SER A 325 -21.56 -21.93 -2.24
C SER A 325 -20.10 -22.11 -2.68
N GLU A 326 -19.76 -21.87 -3.94
CA GLU A 326 -18.40 -21.90 -4.47
C GLU A 326 -17.77 -20.49 -4.56
N GLN A 327 -18.61 -19.46 -4.54
CA GLN A 327 -18.20 -18.06 -4.55
C GLN A 327 -17.98 -17.50 -3.15
N PHE A 328 -18.56 -18.12 -2.12
CA PHE A 328 -18.46 -17.68 -0.74
C PHE A 328 -17.42 -18.50 0.03
N SER A 329 -16.65 -17.82 0.86
CA SER A 329 -15.69 -18.43 1.77
C SER A 329 -15.71 -17.76 3.13
N ALA A 330 -15.44 -18.56 4.17
CA ALA A 330 -15.17 -18.07 5.52
C ALA A 330 -13.86 -18.66 6.04
N GLY A 331 -13.01 -17.82 6.60
CA GLY A 331 -11.69 -18.17 7.07
C GLY A 331 -11.37 -17.59 8.43
N LEU A 332 -10.35 -18.13 9.04
CA LEU A 332 -9.70 -17.59 10.23
C LEU A 332 -8.27 -17.22 9.92
N SER A 333 -7.83 -16.07 10.41
CA SER A 333 -6.45 -15.61 10.25
C SER A 333 -5.87 -15.08 11.55
N LEU A 334 -4.56 -15.25 11.68
CA LEU A 334 -3.74 -14.53 12.66
C LEU A 334 -3.43 -13.14 12.10
N ARG A 335 -3.44 -12.15 12.95
CA ARG A 335 -3.16 -10.75 12.60
C ARG A 335 -2.08 -10.17 13.48
N ALA A 336 -1.14 -9.46 12.86
CA ALA A 336 -0.15 -8.62 13.54
C ALA A 336 -0.22 -7.21 12.95
N GLU A 337 -0.17 -6.20 13.80
CA GLU A 337 -0.35 -4.81 13.38
C GLU A 337 0.64 -3.89 14.09
N VAL A 338 1.41 -3.14 13.29
CA VAL A 338 2.28 -2.06 13.74
C VAL A 338 1.48 -0.77 13.70
N VAL A 339 1.39 -0.11 14.85
CA VAL A 339 0.59 1.11 15.04
C VAL A 339 1.50 2.33 14.96
N MET A 340 1.05 3.33 14.25
CA MET A 340 1.72 4.61 13.99
C MET A 340 0.72 5.75 14.23
N PRO A 341 1.13 7.03 14.26
CA PRO A 341 0.23 8.13 14.65
C PRO A 341 -1.11 8.17 13.90
N ILE A 342 -1.09 8.09 12.58
CA ILE A 342 -2.29 8.13 11.74
C ILE A 342 -2.47 6.89 10.87
N PHE A 343 -1.48 6.00 10.84
CA PHE A 343 -1.49 4.79 10.06
C PHE A 343 -1.35 3.56 10.95
N SER A 344 -1.71 2.41 10.43
CA SER A 344 -1.19 1.14 10.91
C SER A 344 -1.05 0.15 9.76
N ILE A 345 -0.01 -0.69 9.83
CA ILE A 345 0.24 -1.75 8.87
C ILE A 345 -0.16 -3.06 9.54
N ASN A 346 -1.17 -3.72 8.96
CA ASN A 346 -1.67 -5.01 9.41
C ASN A 346 -1.25 -6.09 8.43
N ILE A 347 -0.70 -7.17 8.95
CA ILE A 347 -0.33 -8.36 8.20
C ILE A 347 -1.16 -9.52 8.75
N GLY A 348 -1.69 -10.35 7.86
CA GLY A 348 -2.47 -11.51 8.23
C GLY A 348 -2.04 -12.76 7.48
N ILE A 349 -2.17 -13.90 8.15
CA ILE A 349 -2.07 -15.23 7.53
C ILE A 349 -3.24 -16.08 8.00
N GLY A 350 -3.96 -16.68 7.07
CA GLY A 350 -5.17 -17.42 7.38
C GLY A 350 -5.45 -18.57 6.43
N LYS A 351 -6.47 -19.32 6.76
CA LYS A 351 -7.01 -20.40 5.94
C LYS A 351 -8.54 -20.39 6.01
N ASN A 352 -9.18 -20.63 4.86
CA ASN A 352 -10.61 -20.82 4.82
C ASN A 352 -10.98 -22.18 5.40
N PHE A 353 -11.95 -22.21 6.30
CA PHE A 353 -12.52 -23.42 6.89
C PHE A 353 -13.90 -23.75 6.28
N LEU A 354 -14.58 -22.77 5.73
CA LEU A 354 -15.79 -22.90 4.92
C LEU A 354 -15.48 -22.42 3.52
N CYS A 355 -15.36 -23.34 2.58
CA CYS A 355 -15.09 -23.05 1.17
C CYS A 355 -15.42 -24.27 0.31
N LYS A 356 -15.75 -24.04 -0.96
CA LYS A 356 -15.88 -25.10 -1.97
C LYS A 356 -14.97 -24.77 -3.15
N GLY A 357 -14.37 -25.84 -3.74
CA GLY A 357 -13.50 -25.73 -4.90
C GLY A 357 -12.05 -25.36 -4.57
N ALA A 358 -11.20 -25.41 -5.58
CA ALA A 358 -9.75 -25.29 -5.43
C ALA A 358 -9.29 -23.84 -5.18
N ASP A 359 -9.99 -22.86 -5.73
CA ASP A 359 -9.59 -21.45 -5.68
C ASP A 359 -9.57 -20.88 -4.26
N THR A 360 -10.52 -21.31 -3.44
CA THR A 360 -10.71 -20.78 -2.09
C THR A 360 -10.10 -21.65 -1.01
N ASN A 361 -9.72 -22.90 -1.33
CA ASN A 361 -9.11 -23.83 -0.37
C ASN A 361 -7.59 -23.70 -0.28
N SER A 362 -7.10 -22.54 0.08
CA SER A 362 -5.67 -22.26 0.21
C SER A 362 -5.37 -21.37 1.41
N PHE A 363 -4.12 -21.38 1.87
CA PHE A 363 -3.64 -20.35 2.77
C PHE A 363 -3.62 -19.01 2.06
N TYR A 364 -4.14 -17.99 2.72
CA TYR A 364 -4.11 -16.61 2.23
C TYR A 364 -3.30 -15.72 3.16
N GLN A 365 -2.73 -14.67 2.59
CA GLN A 365 -2.03 -13.61 3.29
C GLN A 365 -2.70 -12.28 2.96
N THR A 366 -2.74 -11.41 3.95
CA THR A 366 -3.26 -10.05 3.78
C THR A 366 -2.20 -9.04 4.19
N PHE A 367 -2.06 -8.00 3.39
CA PHE A 367 -1.23 -6.82 3.66
C PHE A 367 -2.12 -5.60 3.59
N VAL A 368 -2.23 -4.89 4.68
CA VAL A 368 -3.21 -3.81 4.81
C VAL A 368 -2.57 -2.58 5.42
N LEU A 369 -2.79 -1.44 4.78
CA LEU A 369 -2.60 -0.13 5.35
C LEU A 369 -3.96 0.36 5.86
N LYS A 370 -4.07 0.60 7.15
CA LYS A 370 -5.20 1.31 7.76
C LYS A 370 -4.81 2.76 7.96
N THR A 371 -5.65 3.69 7.50
CA THR A 371 -5.48 5.14 7.71
C THR A 371 -6.59 5.63 8.63
N ASN A 372 -6.25 6.02 9.84
CA ASN A 372 -7.22 6.48 10.82
C ASN A 372 -7.82 7.82 10.39
N ILE A 373 -9.15 7.89 10.23
CA ILE A 373 -9.92 9.10 9.97
C ILE A 373 -10.33 9.72 11.32
N THR A 374 -10.77 8.88 12.24
CA THR A 374 -11.07 9.22 13.63
C THR A 374 -10.51 8.13 14.55
N LYS A 375 -10.71 8.22 15.86
CA LYS A 375 -10.42 7.11 16.80
C LYS A 375 -11.10 5.81 16.40
N HIS A 376 -12.30 5.90 15.84
CA HIS A 376 -13.18 4.75 15.57
C HIS A 376 -13.25 4.37 14.10
N ILE A 377 -13.06 5.30 13.18
CA ILE A 377 -13.22 5.06 11.74
C ILE A 377 -11.87 5.13 11.06
N PHE A 378 -11.58 4.14 10.22
CA PHE A 378 -10.37 4.11 9.41
C PHE A 378 -10.65 3.63 7.98
N LEU A 379 -9.86 4.14 7.04
CA LEU A 379 -9.79 3.62 5.68
C LEU A 379 -8.97 2.33 5.69
N HIS A 380 -9.47 1.30 5.01
CA HIS A 380 -8.83 0.01 4.85
C HIS A 380 -8.39 -0.15 3.40
N THR A 381 -7.08 -0.17 3.17
CA THR A 381 -6.50 -0.37 1.84
C THR A 381 -5.55 -1.55 1.90
N GLY A 382 -5.95 -2.66 1.33
CA GLY A 382 -5.22 -3.91 1.46
C GLY A 382 -5.16 -4.72 0.17
N TYR A 383 -4.39 -5.78 0.26
CA TYR A 383 -4.22 -6.77 -0.79
C TYR A 383 -4.17 -8.17 -0.21
N GLN A 384 -4.87 -9.10 -0.85
CA GLN A 384 -4.85 -10.51 -0.51
C GLN A 384 -4.02 -11.31 -1.52
N LEU A 385 -3.19 -12.20 -1.01
CA LEU A 385 -2.43 -13.19 -1.77
C LEU A 385 -2.86 -14.60 -1.37
N TYR A 386 -2.70 -15.54 -2.30
CA TYR A 386 -2.74 -16.97 -2.00
C TYR A 386 -1.35 -17.58 -2.13
N LYS A 387 -1.05 -18.56 -1.27
CA LYS A 387 0.20 -19.33 -1.29
C LYS A 387 1.47 -18.46 -1.34
N PHE A 388 1.43 -17.25 -0.75
CA PHE A 388 2.52 -16.26 -0.71
C PHE A 388 2.97 -15.67 -2.07
N LYS A 389 2.41 -16.07 -3.17
CA LYS A 389 2.85 -15.65 -4.51
C LYS A 389 1.73 -15.37 -5.51
N GLU A 390 0.58 -15.95 -5.30
CA GLU A 390 -0.55 -15.83 -6.23
C GLU A 390 -1.37 -14.59 -5.90
N PRO A 391 -1.31 -13.53 -6.74
CA PRO A 391 -2.10 -12.33 -6.52
C PRO A 391 -3.59 -12.66 -6.55
N ASN A 392 -4.36 -12.24 -5.57
CA ASN A 392 -5.80 -12.46 -5.54
C ASN A 392 -6.58 -11.17 -5.79
N ASN A 393 -6.78 -10.34 -4.79
CA ASN A 393 -7.61 -9.15 -4.95
C ASN A 393 -7.20 -7.98 -4.05
N LEU A 394 -7.60 -6.79 -4.48
CA LEU A 394 -7.61 -5.60 -3.64
C LEU A 394 -8.68 -5.73 -2.55
N MET A 395 -8.45 -5.05 -1.42
CA MET A 395 -9.36 -4.94 -0.30
C MET A 395 -9.50 -3.44 0.03
N LEU A 396 -10.44 -2.76 -0.66
CA LEU A 396 -10.66 -1.32 -0.47
C LEU A 396 -11.95 -1.11 0.32
N GLY A 397 -11.87 -0.48 1.49
CA GLY A 397 -13.03 -0.36 2.34
C GLY A 397 -12.87 0.56 3.54
N LEU A 398 -13.79 0.43 4.45
CA LEU A 398 -13.83 1.16 5.70
C LEU A 398 -13.88 0.17 6.87
N GLY A 399 -13.27 0.57 7.96
CA GLY A 399 -13.34 -0.15 9.22
C GLY A 399 -13.86 0.72 10.34
N PHE A 400 -14.56 0.08 11.28
CA PHE A 400 -14.98 0.68 12.54
C PHE A 400 -14.30 -0.05 13.70
N ARG A 401 -13.71 0.73 14.62
CA ARG A 401 -13.02 0.23 15.81
C ARG A 401 -13.84 0.48 17.04
N PHE A 402 -14.21 -0.60 17.70
CA PHE A 402 -14.81 -0.58 19.02
C PHE A 402 -13.72 -0.60 20.09
N ASN A 403 -14.02 -0.04 21.27
CA ASN A 403 -13.09 0.06 22.40
C ASN A 403 -11.74 0.71 22.01
N ALA A 404 -11.80 1.81 21.23
CA ALA A 404 -10.63 2.63 20.92
C ALA A 404 -10.30 3.53 22.13
N ARG A 405 -9.08 3.41 22.65
CA ARG A 405 -8.57 4.23 23.76
C ARG A 405 -7.59 5.29 23.29
#